data_627c81e9586e41a155a3184c67fcd29d
#
_entry.id   627c81e9586e41a155a3184c67fcd29d
#
_cell.length_a   1.000
_cell.length_b   1.000
_cell.length_c   1.000
_cell.angle_alpha   90.00
_cell.angle_beta   90.00
_cell.angle_gamma   90.00
#
_symmetry.space_group_name_H-M   'P 1'
#
loop_
_entity.id
_entity.type
_entity.pdbx_description
1 polymer ?
#
loop_
_entity_poly.entity_id
_entity_poly.type
_entity_poly.pdbx_seq_one_letter_code
_entity_poly.pdbx_strand_id
1 'polypeptide(L)'
;SQLKECGVENLRIFVESSGVTGRDHVKIGLHLIGVDNSWVKGVTISRVSDQGVKFDEATRCSVIDTKVLDMHGPISGGWRYNFEVTDFCNNILFENCVASNGRHTFVANGASDVNGIVFTNCSSSGDYTRSESHRRWGQGILWDNITWTNTNTTGGILGLHNRGSYGTGHGWTVTNGVAWNINAPSNQIAIQKPPIGQNYAIGCNATVNGAGP
;
A
#
# COMPACT_ATOMS: atom_id res chain seq x y z
N SER A 1 15.44 22.49 0.43
CA SER A 1 14.32 22.83 1.34
C SER A 1 13.13 21.96 0.96
N GLN A 2 12.50 21.35 1.93
CA GLN A 2 11.26 20.61 1.71
C GLN A 2 10.10 21.56 1.47
N LEU A 3 9.20 21.19 0.56
CA LEU A 3 7.91 21.83 0.41
C LEU A 3 7.02 21.47 1.61
N LYS A 4 6.38 22.45 2.24
CA LYS A 4 5.60 22.25 3.46
C LYS A 4 4.21 22.83 3.34
N GLU A 5 3.28 22.22 4.09
CA GLU A 5 1.91 22.71 4.25
C GLU A 5 1.19 22.95 2.92
N CYS A 6 1.36 21.98 2.01
CA CYS A 6 0.75 22.00 0.68
C CYS A 6 -0.20 20.84 0.50
N GLY A 7 -1.27 21.04 -0.25
CA GLY A 7 -2.25 19.99 -0.51
C GLY A 7 -2.73 19.95 -1.94
N VAL A 8 -3.20 18.77 -2.33
CA VAL A 8 -3.91 18.52 -3.58
C VAL A 8 -5.31 18.04 -3.22
N GLU A 9 -6.31 18.81 -3.64
CA GLU A 9 -7.70 18.53 -3.21
C GLU A 9 -8.70 18.53 -4.35
N ASN A 10 -9.72 17.68 -4.20
CA ASN A 10 -10.98 17.74 -4.95
C ASN A 10 -10.78 17.73 -6.48
N LEU A 11 -9.92 16.87 -6.98
CA LEU A 11 -9.71 16.74 -8.43
C LEU A 11 -9.84 15.30 -8.91
N ARG A 12 -10.03 15.14 -10.20
CA ARG A 12 -10.05 13.85 -10.87
C ARG A 12 -8.94 13.77 -11.93
N ILE A 13 -8.16 12.69 -11.85
CA ILE A 13 -7.17 12.30 -12.85
C ILE A 13 -7.71 11.03 -13.53
N PHE A 14 -8.03 11.13 -14.80
CA PHE A 14 -8.46 10.00 -15.60
C PHE A 14 -7.50 9.82 -16.78
N VAL A 15 -6.93 8.62 -16.89
CA VAL A 15 -5.93 8.33 -17.90
C VAL A 15 -6.53 7.48 -19.02
N GLU A 16 -6.37 7.92 -20.26
CA GLU A 16 -6.60 7.10 -21.43
C GLU A 16 -5.49 6.07 -21.56
N SER A 17 -5.85 4.80 -21.66
CA SER A 17 -4.88 3.70 -21.81
C SER A 17 -5.24 2.81 -22.98
N SER A 18 -4.24 2.24 -23.64
CA SER A 18 -4.42 1.33 -24.78
C SER A 18 -4.99 -0.04 -24.40
N GLY A 19 -5.10 -0.33 -23.10
CA GLY A 19 -5.67 -1.58 -22.59
C GLY A 19 -5.33 -1.85 -21.15
N VAL A 20 -6.02 -2.82 -20.56
CA VAL A 20 -5.93 -3.14 -19.12
C VAL A 20 -4.52 -3.52 -18.68
N THR A 21 -3.70 -4.11 -19.54
CA THR A 21 -2.32 -4.50 -19.27
C THR A 21 -1.28 -3.64 -19.98
N GLY A 22 -1.70 -2.53 -20.60
CA GLY A 22 -0.85 -1.59 -21.30
C GLY A 22 0.19 -0.92 -20.38
N ARG A 23 1.27 -0.41 -20.97
CA ARG A 23 2.32 0.33 -20.24
C ARG A 23 2.68 1.66 -20.91
N ASP A 24 2.02 2.02 -21.97
CA ASP A 24 2.30 3.17 -22.84
C ASP A 24 1.51 4.43 -22.45
N HIS A 25 1.12 4.52 -21.20
CA HIS A 25 0.35 5.63 -20.66
C HIS A 25 0.94 6.12 -19.32
N VAL A 26 0.27 7.07 -18.67
CA VAL A 26 0.74 7.68 -17.42
C VAL A 26 1.03 6.62 -16.37
N LYS A 27 2.22 6.69 -15.81
CA LYS A 27 2.69 5.74 -14.78
C LYS A 27 2.16 6.07 -13.41
N ILE A 28 2.33 7.31 -12.98
CA ILE A 28 2.04 7.76 -11.62
C ILE A 28 0.99 8.86 -11.66
N GLY A 29 -0.05 8.71 -10.85
CA GLY A 29 -1.12 9.71 -10.77
C GLY A 29 -0.68 10.96 -10.00
N LEU A 30 -0.30 10.78 -8.74
CA LEU A 30 0.29 11.83 -7.91
C LEU A 30 1.59 11.32 -7.29
N HIS A 31 2.65 12.10 -7.43
CA HIS A 31 3.94 11.81 -6.83
C HIS A 31 4.40 13.00 -5.98
N LEU A 32 4.45 12.81 -4.67
CA LEU A 32 4.90 13.82 -3.71
C LEU A 32 6.30 13.45 -3.21
N ILE A 33 7.28 14.29 -3.53
CA ILE A 33 8.69 14.05 -3.22
C ILE A 33 9.21 15.18 -2.33
N GLY A 34 9.88 14.83 -1.23
CA GLY A 34 10.51 15.79 -0.35
C GLY A 34 9.51 16.75 0.31
N VAL A 35 8.34 16.25 0.72
CA VAL A 35 7.26 17.07 1.30
C VAL A 35 7.12 16.81 2.80
N ASP A 36 6.69 17.85 3.52
CA ASP A 36 6.44 17.79 4.95
C ASP A 36 5.10 18.45 5.30
N ASN A 37 4.35 17.84 6.23
CA ASN A 37 3.05 18.35 6.69
C ASN A 37 2.09 18.69 5.53
N SER A 38 1.97 17.79 4.57
CA SER A 38 1.26 17.98 3.31
C SER A 38 0.17 16.92 3.11
N TRP A 39 -0.77 17.15 2.19
CA TRP A 39 -1.91 16.23 2.07
C TRP A 39 -2.44 16.05 0.64
N VAL A 40 -3.16 14.94 0.47
CA VAL A 40 -4.02 14.65 -0.69
C VAL A 40 -5.41 14.36 -0.15
N LYS A 41 -6.44 15.06 -0.64
CA LYS A 41 -7.80 14.90 -0.12
C LYS A 41 -8.86 14.95 -1.22
N GLY A 42 -9.80 13.99 -1.18
CA GLY A 42 -10.94 13.97 -2.10
C GLY A 42 -10.55 13.82 -3.57
N VAL A 43 -9.43 13.18 -3.85
CA VAL A 43 -8.92 12.97 -5.21
C VAL A 43 -9.37 11.61 -5.75
N THR A 44 -9.71 11.56 -7.03
CA THR A 44 -9.96 10.29 -7.73
C THR A 44 -8.98 10.12 -8.88
N ILE A 45 -8.22 9.04 -8.86
CA ILE A 45 -7.24 8.68 -9.90
C ILE A 45 -7.68 7.37 -10.54
N SER A 46 -7.64 7.28 -11.88
CA SER A 46 -8.04 6.06 -12.59
C SER A 46 -7.09 5.75 -13.74
N ARG A 47 -6.83 4.45 -13.92
CA ARG A 47 -6.11 3.84 -15.06
C ARG A 47 -4.66 4.24 -15.21
N VAL A 48 -3.98 4.61 -14.13
CA VAL A 48 -2.51 4.71 -14.14
C VAL A 48 -1.88 3.30 -14.09
N SER A 49 -0.65 3.18 -14.55
CA SER A 49 -0.03 1.85 -14.69
C SER A 49 0.79 1.41 -13.49
N ASP A 50 1.51 2.31 -12.85
CA ASP A 50 2.46 1.98 -11.79
C ASP A 50 1.92 2.32 -10.39
N GLN A 51 1.79 3.60 -10.08
CA GLN A 51 1.34 4.08 -8.78
C GLN A 51 0.18 5.07 -8.89
N GLY A 52 -0.80 4.95 -8.01
CA GLY A 52 -1.88 5.92 -7.90
C GLY A 52 -1.42 7.17 -7.15
N VAL A 53 -1.19 7.04 -5.86
CA VAL A 53 -0.56 8.05 -5.00
C VAL A 53 0.73 7.49 -4.45
N LYS A 54 1.83 8.22 -4.67
CA LYS A 54 3.16 7.83 -4.22
C LYS A 54 3.82 8.95 -3.41
N PHE A 55 4.43 8.56 -2.29
CA PHE A 55 5.31 9.42 -1.49
C PHE A 55 6.76 8.92 -1.52
N ASP A 56 7.70 9.84 -1.68
CA ASP A 56 9.13 9.66 -1.50
C ASP A 56 9.67 10.79 -0.60
N GLU A 57 10.54 10.47 0.35
CA GLU A 57 11.17 11.45 1.24
C GLU A 57 10.13 12.37 1.95
N ALA A 58 9.00 11.82 2.35
CA ALA A 58 7.87 12.57 2.88
C ALA A 58 7.67 12.32 4.38
N THR A 59 7.25 13.35 5.10
CA THR A 59 7.04 13.27 6.55
C THR A 59 5.75 13.96 6.96
N ARG A 60 5.00 13.37 7.91
CA ARG A 60 3.75 13.96 8.47
C ARG A 60 2.72 14.33 7.42
N CYS A 61 2.52 13.45 6.45
CA CYS A 61 1.55 13.67 5.38
C CYS A 61 0.30 12.81 5.55
N SER A 62 -0.78 13.17 4.88
CA SER A 62 -2.01 12.41 4.89
C SER A 62 -2.66 12.30 3.51
N VAL A 63 -3.33 11.17 3.29
CA VAL A 63 -4.19 10.92 2.12
C VAL A 63 -5.57 10.57 2.66
N ILE A 64 -6.56 11.39 2.38
CA ILE A 64 -7.88 11.29 2.98
C ILE A 64 -8.95 11.27 1.89
N ASP A 65 -9.97 10.41 2.04
CA ASP A 65 -11.13 10.33 1.14
C ASP A 65 -10.74 10.20 -0.34
N THR A 66 -9.65 9.53 -0.63
CA THR A 66 -9.03 9.47 -1.96
C THR A 66 -9.26 8.09 -2.60
N LYS A 67 -9.48 8.08 -3.91
CA LYS A 67 -9.76 6.86 -4.67
C LYS A 67 -8.71 6.62 -5.74
N VAL A 68 -8.17 5.40 -5.81
CA VAL A 68 -7.31 4.95 -6.90
C VAL A 68 -7.94 3.71 -7.52
N LEU A 69 -8.54 3.88 -8.67
CA LEU A 69 -9.46 2.91 -9.25
C LEU A 69 -8.98 2.40 -10.61
N ASP A 70 -9.35 1.15 -10.91
CA ASP A 70 -9.21 0.56 -12.23
C ASP A 70 -7.77 0.68 -12.77
N MET A 71 -6.78 0.22 -11.96
CA MET A 71 -5.38 0.27 -12.35
C MET A 71 -5.15 -0.50 -13.65
N HIS A 72 -4.52 0.14 -14.64
CA HIS A 72 -4.15 -0.47 -15.90
C HIS A 72 -2.63 -0.58 -15.99
N GLY A 73 -2.12 -1.78 -16.18
CA GLY A 73 -0.69 -2.06 -16.25
C GLY A 73 -0.42 -3.55 -16.17
N PRO A 74 0.80 -4.02 -16.35
CA PRO A 74 1.13 -5.43 -16.17
C PRO A 74 0.83 -5.93 -14.75
N ILE A 75 0.35 -7.17 -14.64
CA ILE A 75 0.15 -7.82 -13.34
C ILE A 75 1.47 -8.50 -12.91
N SER A 76 2.55 -7.73 -12.89
CA SER A 76 3.90 -8.21 -12.58
C SER A 76 4.84 -7.06 -12.21
N GLY A 77 6.01 -7.37 -11.69
CA GLY A 77 7.08 -6.41 -11.42
C GLY A 77 6.61 -5.23 -10.55
N GLY A 78 7.03 -4.02 -10.84
CA GLY A 78 6.74 -2.79 -10.08
C GLY A 78 5.44 -2.07 -10.47
N TRP A 79 4.44 -2.77 -11.00
CA TRP A 79 3.21 -2.19 -11.54
C TRP A 79 2.02 -2.36 -10.59
N ARG A 80 1.04 -1.42 -10.69
CA ARG A 80 -0.26 -1.43 -10.00
C ARG A 80 -0.15 -1.35 -8.48
N TYR A 81 0.52 -0.34 -7.97
CA TYR A 81 0.51 0.04 -6.56
C TYR A 81 -0.46 1.22 -6.36
N ASN A 82 -1.62 0.98 -5.73
CA ASN A 82 -2.62 2.06 -5.60
C ASN A 82 -2.11 3.16 -4.68
N PHE A 83 -1.69 2.83 -3.48
CA PHE A 83 -1.17 3.75 -2.47
C PHE A 83 0.20 3.25 -2.00
N GLU A 84 1.22 4.03 -2.24
CA GLU A 84 2.60 3.63 -1.96
C GLU A 84 3.36 4.72 -1.21
N VAL A 85 4.09 4.31 -0.19
CA VAL A 85 5.20 5.09 0.38
C VAL A 85 6.50 4.38 0.11
N THR A 86 7.56 5.14 -0.18
CA THR A 86 8.89 4.59 -0.42
C THR A 86 9.93 5.22 0.52
N ASP A 87 11.18 5.23 0.11
CA ASP A 87 12.34 5.55 0.93
C ASP A 87 12.18 6.89 1.70
N PHE A 88 12.64 6.92 2.94
CA PHE A 88 12.63 8.07 3.86
C PHE A 88 11.24 8.64 4.20
N CYS A 89 10.19 7.82 4.07
CA CYS A 89 8.84 8.21 4.45
C CYS A 89 8.53 7.90 5.92
N ASN A 90 8.02 8.90 6.65
CA ASN A 90 7.72 8.77 8.07
C ASN A 90 6.40 9.45 8.45
N ASN A 91 5.61 8.79 9.30
CA ASN A 91 4.36 9.35 9.84
C ASN A 91 3.38 9.75 8.73
N ILE A 92 3.01 8.80 7.89
CA ILE A 92 2.06 8.99 6.79
C ILE A 92 0.75 8.26 7.12
N LEU A 93 -0.37 8.97 6.98
CA LEU A 93 -1.71 8.46 7.17
C LEU A 93 -2.43 8.30 5.83
N PHE A 94 -3.05 7.15 5.61
CA PHE A 94 -4.04 6.91 4.57
C PHE A 94 -5.37 6.57 5.25
N GLU A 95 -6.37 7.42 5.09
CA GLU A 95 -7.66 7.27 5.74
C GLU A 95 -8.82 7.35 4.75
N ASN A 96 -9.80 6.46 4.92
CA ASN A 96 -10.99 6.38 4.06
C ASN A 96 -10.65 6.24 2.57
N CYS A 97 -9.56 5.56 2.23
CA CYS A 97 -9.13 5.39 0.85
C CYS A 97 -9.80 4.17 0.20
N VAL A 98 -10.12 4.30 -1.08
CA VAL A 98 -10.75 3.24 -1.88
C VAL A 98 -9.85 2.88 -3.05
N ALA A 99 -9.62 1.59 -3.25
CA ALA A 99 -8.79 1.08 -4.32
C ALA A 99 -9.48 0.02 -5.17
N SER A 100 -9.01 -0.18 -6.39
CA SER A 100 -9.37 -1.35 -7.17
C SER A 100 -8.29 -1.79 -8.15
N ASN A 101 -8.29 -3.09 -8.44
CA ASN A 101 -7.43 -3.74 -9.43
C ASN A 101 -5.92 -3.52 -9.19
N GLY A 102 -5.52 -3.32 -7.96
CA GLY A 102 -4.14 -3.23 -7.55
C GLY A 102 -3.42 -4.57 -7.59
N ARG A 103 -2.11 -4.54 -7.78
CA ARG A 103 -1.27 -5.72 -7.53
C ARG A 103 -0.78 -5.72 -6.08
N HIS A 104 -0.32 -4.59 -5.61
CA HIS A 104 -0.06 -4.31 -4.20
C HIS A 104 -0.76 -2.99 -3.84
N THR A 105 -1.83 -3.05 -3.09
CA THR A 105 -2.75 -1.91 -2.97
C THR A 105 -2.34 -0.90 -1.91
N PHE A 106 -2.03 -1.35 -0.69
CA PHE A 106 -1.61 -0.50 0.43
C PHE A 106 -0.19 -0.89 0.83
N VAL A 107 0.80 -0.11 0.38
CA VAL A 107 2.20 -0.54 0.33
C VAL A 107 3.13 0.43 1.03
N ALA A 108 3.94 -0.11 1.93
CA ALA A 108 5.15 0.55 2.39
C ALA A 108 6.37 -0.12 1.73
N ASN A 109 6.96 0.53 0.73
CA ASN A 109 7.98 -0.03 -0.15
C ASN A 109 9.29 0.76 -0.06
N GLY A 110 9.99 0.63 0.99
CA GLY A 110 11.28 1.30 1.17
C GLY A 110 12.32 0.38 1.77
N ALA A 111 13.27 0.96 2.42
CA ALA A 111 14.21 0.27 3.29
C ALA A 111 13.79 0.46 4.76
N SER A 112 14.70 0.26 5.71
CA SER A 112 14.45 0.41 7.15
C SER A 112 14.14 1.84 7.61
N ASP A 113 14.16 2.78 6.71
CA ASP A 113 13.86 4.20 6.90
C ASP A 113 12.37 4.55 6.73
N VAL A 114 11.52 3.57 6.40
CA VAL A 114 10.07 3.74 6.35
C VAL A 114 9.45 3.31 7.68
N ASN A 115 8.79 4.25 8.36
CA ASN A 115 8.17 3.97 9.65
C ASN A 115 6.92 4.84 9.93
N GLY A 116 6.09 4.37 10.88
CA GLY A 116 4.91 5.10 11.30
C GLY A 116 3.87 5.29 10.18
N ILE A 117 3.66 4.29 9.35
CA ILE A 117 2.69 4.34 8.26
C ILE A 117 1.38 3.69 8.71
N VAL A 118 0.28 4.38 8.49
CA VAL A 118 -1.06 3.92 8.86
C VAL A 118 -1.97 3.92 7.64
N PHE A 119 -2.59 2.77 7.38
CA PHE A 119 -3.71 2.63 6.47
C PHE A 119 -4.93 2.28 7.31
N THR A 120 -5.93 3.15 7.37
CA THR A 120 -7.12 2.94 8.21
C THR A 120 -8.43 3.23 7.48
N ASN A 121 -9.48 2.48 7.83
CA ASN A 121 -10.80 2.62 7.24
C ASN A 121 -10.82 2.56 5.70
N CYS A 122 -9.96 1.76 5.13
CA CYS A 122 -9.79 1.66 3.68
C CYS A 122 -10.53 0.44 3.11
N SER A 123 -10.71 0.45 1.79
CA SER A 123 -11.26 -0.71 1.10
C SER A 123 -10.61 -0.93 -0.27
N SER A 124 -10.57 -2.19 -0.71
CA SER A 124 -10.12 -2.52 -2.05
C SER A 124 -10.89 -3.69 -2.65
N SER A 125 -10.90 -3.75 -3.98
CA SER A 125 -11.51 -4.86 -4.72
C SER A 125 -10.69 -5.24 -5.96
N GLY A 126 -10.72 -6.51 -6.31
CA GLY A 126 -10.03 -7.01 -7.51
C GLY A 126 -8.51 -7.08 -7.39
N ASP A 127 -7.97 -7.16 -6.19
CA ASP A 127 -6.53 -7.22 -5.94
C ASP A 127 -5.89 -8.51 -6.44
N TYR A 128 -4.65 -8.42 -6.95
CA TYR A 128 -3.94 -9.55 -7.55
C TYR A 128 -2.92 -10.19 -6.63
N THR A 129 -2.45 -9.52 -5.60
CA THR A 129 -1.54 -10.07 -4.59
C THR A 129 -1.59 -9.26 -3.29
N ARG A 130 -0.72 -9.59 -2.35
CA ARG A 130 -0.72 -8.99 -1.01
C ARG A 130 -0.42 -7.50 -1.01
N SER A 131 -1.21 -6.76 -0.25
CA SER A 131 -0.76 -5.52 0.37
C SER A 131 0.31 -5.88 1.40
N GLU A 132 1.38 -5.08 1.51
CA GLU A 132 2.50 -5.43 2.39
C GLU A 132 3.45 -4.25 2.61
N SER A 133 4.29 -4.33 3.61
CA SER A 133 5.56 -3.65 3.53
C SER A 133 6.42 -4.47 2.56
N HIS A 134 6.58 -3.97 1.35
CA HIS A 134 7.06 -4.77 0.22
C HIS A 134 8.53 -5.19 0.39
N ARG A 135 9.34 -4.32 0.97
CA ARG A 135 10.75 -4.44 1.37
C ARG A 135 11.10 -3.24 2.25
N ARG A 136 12.17 -3.23 2.94
CA ARG A 136 12.94 -4.18 3.76
C ARG A 136 12.89 -3.58 5.15
N TRP A 137 12.46 -4.32 6.15
CA TRP A 137 12.50 -3.87 7.53
C TRP A 137 11.73 -2.57 7.81
N GLY A 138 10.62 -2.32 7.12
CA GLY A 138 9.69 -1.26 7.51
C GLY A 138 9.29 -1.42 8.98
N GLN A 139 9.03 -0.34 9.71
CA GLN A 139 8.78 -0.40 11.14
C GLN A 139 7.49 0.31 11.53
N GLY A 140 6.77 -0.27 12.50
CA GLY A 140 5.59 0.38 13.07
C GLY A 140 4.54 0.71 12.03
N ILE A 141 4.16 -0.25 11.20
CA ILE A 141 3.18 -0.07 10.14
C ILE A 141 1.87 -0.70 10.55
N LEU A 142 0.77 0.03 10.43
CA LEU A 142 -0.57 -0.39 10.80
C LEU A 142 -1.47 -0.49 9.58
N TRP A 143 -2.08 -1.64 9.39
CA TRP A 143 -3.25 -1.84 8.53
C TRP A 143 -4.44 -2.06 9.44
N ASP A 144 -5.36 -1.08 9.50
CA ASP A 144 -6.46 -1.04 10.43
C ASP A 144 -7.81 -0.91 9.71
N ASN A 145 -8.75 -1.76 10.09
CA ASN A 145 -10.12 -1.71 9.59
C ASN A 145 -10.19 -1.64 8.05
N ILE A 146 -9.50 -2.55 7.37
CA ILE A 146 -9.49 -2.61 5.91
C ILE A 146 -10.35 -3.78 5.43
N THR A 147 -11.19 -3.50 4.42
CA THR A 147 -12.03 -4.51 3.76
C THR A 147 -11.54 -4.79 2.35
N TRP A 148 -11.31 -6.06 2.04
CA TRP A 148 -11.04 -6.56 0.69
C TRP A 148 -12.19 -7.41 0.15
N THR A 149 -12.59 -7.15 -1.09
CA THR A 149 -13.64 -7.89 -1.79
C THR A 149 -13.21 -8.30 -3.19
N ASN A 150 -13.82 -9.37 -3.72
CA ASN A 150 -13.62 -9.80 -5.12
C ASN A 150 -12.15 -9.90 -5.55
N THR A 151 -11.30 -10.43 -4.68
CA THR A 151 -9.86 -10.53 -4.95
C THR A 151 -9.54 -11.57 -6.02
N ASN A 152 -8.52 -11.29 -6.82
CA ASN A 152 -7.99 -12.21 -7.84
C ASN A 152 -6.79 -13.03 -7.33
N THR A 153 -6.42 -12.85 -6.07
CA THR A 153 -5.25 -13.54 -5.49
C THR A 153 -5.64 -14.88 -4.89
N THR A 154 -4.77 -15.86 -5.09
CA THR A 154 -4.80 -17.15 -4.38
C THR A 154 -3.76 -17.23 -3.26
N GLY A 155 -2.82 -16.29 -3.22
CA GLY A 155 -1.67 -16.30 -2.31
C GLY A 155 -1.85 -15.47 -1.04
N GLY A 156 -3.01 -14.84 -0.86
CA GLY A 156 -3.31 -14.00 0.29
C GLY A 156 -3.38 -12.50 -0.04
N ILE A 157 -3.90 -11.71 0.90
CA ILE A 157 -4.24 -10.30 0.68
C ILE A 157 -3.37 -9.32 1.47
N LEU A 158 -2.82 -9.74 2.59
CA LEU A 158 -1.92 -8.94 3.40
C LEU A 158 -0.72 -9.80 3.86
N GLY A 159 0.46 -9.20 3.93
CA GLY A 159 1.67 -9.89 4.32
C GLY A 159 2.61 -9.08 5.22
N LEU A 160 2.79 -9.55 6.45
CA LEU A 160 3.81 -9.12 7.40
C LEU A 160 4.78 -10.31 7.59
N HIS A 161 5.72 -10.47 6.65
CA HIS A 161 6.42 -11.75 6.48
C HIS A 161 7.82 -11.60 5.88
N ASN A 162 8.52 -12.71 5.79
CA ASN A 162 9.77 -12.80 5.05
C ASN A 162 9.49 -13.16 3.58
N ARG A 163 9.88 -12.30 2.67
CA ARG A 163 9.82 -12.55 1.22
C ARG A 163 11.06 -13.27 0.67
N GLY A 164 12.07 -13.49 1.50
CA GLY A 164 13.28 -14.21 1.11
C GLY A 164 13.98 -13.62 -0.11
N SER A 165 14.23 -14.44 -1.11
CA SER A 165 14.92 -14.06 -2.34
C SER A 165 14.04 -13.41 -3.41
N TYR A 166 12.75 -13.21 -3.17
CA TYR A 166 11.86 -12.57 -4.14
C TYR A 166 12.37 -11.18 -4.56
N GLY A 167 12.15 -10.85 -5.84
CA GLY A 167 12.58 -9.58 -6.43
C GLY A 167 14.09 -9.41 -6.35
N THR A 168 14.57 -8.38 -5.69
CA THR A 168 16.00 -8.08 -5.47
C THR A 168 16.49 -8.58 -4.10
N GLY A 169 15.97 -9.70 -3.61
CA GLY A 169 16.26 -10.20 -2.27
C GLY A 169 15.55 -9.34 -1.21
N HIS A 170 14.22 -9.34 -1.22
CA HIS A 170 13.42 -8.44 -0.39
C HIS A 170 13.54 -8.75 1.11
N GLY A 171 13.74 -10.02 1.49
CA GLY A 171 13.93 -10.42 2.88
C GLY A 171 12.71 -10.13 3.75
N TRP A 172 12.95 -9.79 4.99
CA TRP A 172 11.92 -9.39 5.93
C TRP A 172 11.27 -8.06 5.51
N THR A 173 9.94 -8.03 5.44
CA THR A 173 9.22 -6.86 4.96
C THR A 173 9.02 -5.82 6.06
N VAL A 174 8.66 -6.26 7.27
CA VAL A 174 8.29 -5.37 8.37
C VAL A 174 8.61 -6.01 9.73
N THR A 175 8.89 -5.16 10.70
CA THR A 175 8.92 -5.48 12.13
C THR A 175 8.00 -4.53 12.89
N ASN A 176 7.39 -5.01 13.98
CA ASN A 176 6.39 -4.26 14.75
C ASN A 176 5.22 -3.77 13.87
N GLY A 177 4.86 -4.57 12.89
CA GLY A 177 3.70 -4.34 12.04
C GLY A 177 2.43 -4.95 12.64
N VAL A 178 1.29 -4.31 12.39
CA VAL A 178 0.01 -4.76 12.91
C VAL A 178 -1.04 -4.80 11.81
N ALA A 179 -1.72 -5.94 11.70
CA ALA A 179 -2.98 -6.11 10.98
C ALA A 179 -4.11 -6.10 12.02
N TRP A 180 -4.90 -5.04 12.05
CA TRP A 180 -5.99 -4.88 13.03
C TRP A 180 -7.33 -4.87 12.33
N ASN A 181 -8.27 -5.70 12.82
CA ASN A 181 -9.66 -5.70 12.35
C ASN A 181 -9.80 -5.78 10.80
N ILE A 182 -9.00 -6.61 10.17
CA ILE A 182 -9.04 -6.82 8.72
C ILE A 182 -10.24 -7.67 8.34
N ASN A 183 -10.99 -7.27 7.32
CA ASN A 183 -12.12 -8.02 6.79
C ASN A 183 -11.82 -8.53 5.37
N ALA A 184 -11.43 -9.80 5.28
CA ALA A 184 -11.11 -10.50 4.03
C ALA A 184 -11.44 -12.01 4.14
N PRO A 185 -12.72 -12.39 4.32
CA PRO A 185 -13.13 -13.72 4.79
C PRO A 185 -12.69 -14.90 3.90
N SER A 186 -12.47 -14.64 2.61
CA SER A 186 -12.01 -15.67 1.66
C SER A 186 -10.52 -15.63 1.37
N ASN A 187 -9.74 -14.89 2.15
CA ASN A 187 -8.33 -14.64 1.90
C ASN A 187 -7.44 -14.97 3.10
N GLN A 188 -6.14 -14.97 2.85
CA GLN A 188 -5.12 -15.24 3.84
C GLN A 188 -4.36 -13.96 4.20
N ILE A 189 -3.99 -13.86 5.49
CA ILE A 189 -3.01 -12.91 6.01
C ILE A 189 -1.77 -13.70 6.42
N ALA A 190 -0.62 -13.39 5.84
CA ALA A 190 0.64 -13.96 6.26
C ALA A 190 1.24 -13.14 7.40
N ILE A 191 1.38 -13.75 8.57
CA ILE A 191 2.02 -13.15 9.74
C ILE A 191 3.19 -14.01 10.16
N GLN A 192 4.38 -13.42 10.20
CA GLN A 192 5.58 -14.13 10.65
C GLN A 192 6.34 -13.29 11.67
N LYS A 193 6.94 -13.95 12.63
CA LYS A 193 7.80 -13.34 13.63
C LYS A 193 9.18 -13.05 13.03
N PRO A 194 9.59 -11.78 12.90
CA PRO A 194 10.94 -11.45 12.47
C PRO A 194 11.97 -11.78 13.56
N PRO A 195 13.28 -11.89 13.23
CA PRO A 195 14.33 -12.11 14.21
C PRO A 195 14.40 -11.06 15.32
N ILE A 196 14.00 -9.82 15.00
CA ILE A 196 13.96 -8.70 15.95
C ILE A 196 12.56 -8.09 15.91
N GLY A 197 11.90 -8.00 17.06
CA GLY A 197 10.56 -7.46 17.19
C GLY A 197 9.47 -8.50 16.92
N GLN A 198 8.28 -8.03 16.60
CA GLN A 198 7.08 -8.86 16.51
C GLN A 198 6.11 -8.27 15.48
N ASN A 199 5.37 -9.11 14.77
CA ASN A 199 4.23 -8.71 13.94
C ASN A 199 2.95 -9.33 14.51
N TYR A 200 1.81 -8.64 14.34
CA TYR A 200 0.54 -9.04 14.94
C TYR A 200 -0.59 -9.06 13.93
N ALA A 201 -1.54 -10.00 14.10
CA ALA A 201 -2.87 -9.96 13.51
C ALA A 201 -3.90 -10.06 14.63
N ILE A 202 -4.76 -9.06 14.77
CA ILE A 202 -5.69 -8.94 15.88
C ILE A 202 -7.09 -8.60 15.34
N GLY A 203 -8.11 -9.37 15.77
CA GLY A 203 -9.50 -9.14 15.39
C GLY A 203 -9.81 -9.33 13.91
N CYS A 204 -8.99 -10.06 13.16
CA CYS A 204 -9.13 -10.20 11.71
C CYS A 204 -10.15 -11.29 11.33
N ASN A 205 -11.04 -10.98 10.40
CA ASN A 205 -11.92 -11.91 9.70
C ASN A 205 -11.22 -12.38 8.41
N ALA A 206 -10.23 -13.24 8.54
CA ALA A 206 -9.44 -13.82 7.45
C ALA A 206 -8.74 -15.09 7.96
N THR A 207 -8.22 -15.93 7.08
CA THR A 207 -7.33 -17.02 7.48
C THR A 207 -5.95 -16.46 7.79
N VAL A 208 -5.54 -16.51 9.05
CA VAL A 208 -4.18 -16.12 9.45
C VAL A 208 -3.23 -17.28 9.23
N ASN A 209 -2.18 -17.09 8.45
CA ASN A 209 -1.17 -18.07 8.12
C ASN A 209 0.23 -17.57 8.51
N GLY A 210 0.96 -18.39 9.25
CA GLY A 210 2.32 -18.12 9.70
C GLY A 210 2.49 -18.29 11.22
N ALA A 211 3.73 -18.23 11.66
CA ALA A 211 4.07 -18.27 13.08
C ALA A 211 4.05 -16.83 13.65
N GLY A 212 2.89 -16.38 14.03
CA GLY A 212 2.71 -15.21 14.87
C GLY A 212 2.79 -15.58 16.36
N PRO A 213 2.71 -14.60 17.26
CA PRO A 213 2.58 -14.89 18.68
C PRO A 213 1.26 -15.54 18.97
#